data_66e70bbb9f50be7254506d57692f880d
#
_entry.id   66e70bbb9f50be7254506d57692f880d
#
_cell.length_a   1.000
_cell.length_b   1.000
_cell.length_c   1.000
_cell.angle_alpha   90.00
_cell.angle_beta   90.00
_cell.angle_gamma   90.00
#
_symmetry.space_group_name_H-M   'P 1'
#
loop_
_entity.id
_entity.type
_entity.pdbx_description
1 polymer ?
#
loop_
_entity_poly.entity_id
_entity_poly.type
_entity_poly.pdbx_seq_one_letter_code
_entity_poly.pdbx_strand_id
1 'polypeptide(L)'
;MCHLDSGVFRAHVLLEKSLASSDQHSIFTASTGHDLHGHGTSMAGIALYGEHLDDLLLGTKTIRLKHRLESVKFFPTPVGAQQRDYASATIHAISIPEAGPSRRRTFCMPVSTNSDTNPGWPTLWSATVDTLAVGTDIQVNSDGFSLISKPDPDAKRLIIVSAANVDANSYKINHLDNSDMSPIRDPGQSWNALTVGAFTQLDQVPSDPSFHSYSLVAPAGELSPHSRTSLLFGDKPWSIKPEICLEGGNVLLDRQGFAKPKHPLLSLRSTGIRNDVDLTSANATSAATAQAARLAALTMNRYPSYWPETVRALLVHEARWTRPMQERLDACGKKKGERARLLRRYGWGVPTEEAVLTSSHR
;
A
#
# COMPACT_ATOMS: atom_id res chain seq x y z
N MET A 1 -11.04 3.19 9.18
CA MET A 1 -10.01 2.41 8.48
C MET A 1 -9.21 1.64 9.51
N CYS A 2 -9.00 0.35 9.28
CA CYS A 2 -8.19 -0.51 10.15
C CYS A 2 -6.80 -0.69 9.54
N HIS A 3 -5.76 -0.36 10.30
CA HIS A 3 -4.35 -0.38 9.88
C HIS A 3 -3.66 -1.60 10.50
N LEU A 4 -3.19 -2.52 9.64
CA LEU A 4 -2.54 -3.78 10.00
C LEU A 4 -1.03 -3.65 9.73
N ASP A 5 -0.22 -3.44 10.79
CA ASP A 5 1.22 -3.15 10.66
C ASP A 5 2.00 -3.49 11.94
N SER A 6 3.12 -2.81 12.19
CA SER A 6 3.95 -2.90 13.39
C SER A 6 3.36 -2.23 14.64
N GLY A 7 2.12 -1.74 14.56
CA GLY A 7 1.45 -0.93 15.59
C GLY A 7 1.48 0.56 15.25
N VAL A 8 1.02 1.41 16.17
CA VAL A 8 1.00 2.87 16.01
C VAL A 8 1.43 3.56 17.30
N PHE A 9 2.26 4.59 17.20
CA PHE A 9 2.56 5.50 18.30
C PHE A 9 1.41 6.50 18.48
N ARG A 10 0.38 6.06 19.21
CA ARG A 10 -0.88 6.79 19.39
C ARG A 10 -0.72 8.17 20.06
N ALA A 11 0.29 8.35 20.93
CA ALA A 11 0.52 9.61 21.61
C ALA A 11 0.97 10.76 20.70
N HIS A 12 1.28 10.49 19.42
CA HIS A 12 1.61 11.55 18.47
C HIS A 12 0.43 12.49 18.28
N VAL A 13 0.65 13.81 18.37
CA VAL A 13 -0.40 14.86 18.36
C VAL A 13 -1.30 14.81 17.11
N LEU A 14 -0.77 14.37 15.97
CA LEU A 14 -1.52 14.21 14.73
C LEU A 14 -2.35 12.90 14.69
N LEU A 15 -2.13 11.96 15.59
CA LEU A 15 -2.78 10.64 15.59
C LEU A 15 -3.73 10.44 16.77
N GLU A 16 -3.45 11.03 17.93
CA GLU A 16 -4.14 10.77 19.19
C GLU A 16 -5.66 10.94 19.14
N LYS A 17 -6.14 11.95 18.40
CA LYS A 17 -7.58 12.22 18.25
C LYS A 17 -8.27 11.34 17.21
N SER A 18 -7.51 10.68 16.38
CA SER A 18 -8.02 9.81 15.31
C SER A 18 -7.96 8.33 15.64
N LEU A 19 -7.14 7.93 16.63
CA LEU A 19 -7.00 6.57 17.12
C LEU A 19 -7.33 6.54 18.60
N ALA A 20 -8.50 6.02 18.99
CA ALA A 20 -8.85 5.85 20.38
C ALA A 20 -7.97 4.72 21.01
N SER A 21 -7.77 4.78 22.33
CA SER A 21 -7.02 3.73 23.03
C SER A 21 -7.68 2.35 22.92
N SER A 22 -9.02 2.32 22.91
CA SER A 22 -9.82 1.11 22.71
C SER A 22 -9.74 0.53 21.28
N ASP A 23 -9.25 1.30 20.31
CA ASP A 23 -9.13 0.94 18.91
C ASP A 23 -7.68 0.59 18.52
N GLN A 24 -6.79 0.53 19.52
CA GLN A 24 -5.39 0.13 19.37
C GLN A 24 -5.20 -1.30 19.88
N HIS A 25 -5.01 -2.22 18.97
CA HIS A 25 -4.99 -3.65 19.23
C HIS A 25 -3.63 -4.29 18.93
N SER A 26 -3.47 -5.53 19.37
CA SER A 26 -2.32 -6.39 19.05
C SER A 26 -2.77 -7.84 19.04
N ILE A 27 -2.23 -8.63 18.11
CA ILE A 27 -2.38 -10.10 18.13
C ILE A 27 -1.45 -10.76 19.17
N PHE A 28 -0.58 -9.99 19.80
CA PHE A 28 0.36 -10.47 20.81
C PHE A 28 -0.15 -10.13 22.19
N THR A 29 -0.37 -11.12 23.02
CA THR A 29 -0.95 -10.99 24.38
C THR A 29 -0.15 -10.06 25.30
N ALA A 30 1.17 -9.94 25.08
CA ALA A 30 2.07 -9.10 25.87
C ALA A 30 2.33 -7.71 25.25
N SER A 31 1.57 -7.31 24.22
CA SER A 31 1.81 -6.06 23.49
C SER A 31 0.60 -5.15 23.50
N THR A 32 0.83 -3.87 23.73
CA THR A 32 -0.20 -2.82 23.76
C THR A 32 -0.60 -2.31 22.37
N GLY A 33 -0.09 -2.87 21.28
CA GLY A 33 -0.27 -2.33 19.93
C GLY A 33 0.61 -1.12 19.61
N HIS A 34 1.49 -0.72 20.54
CA HIS A 34 2.44 0.38 20.35
C HIS A 34 3.49 0.04 19.29
N ASP A 35 3.82 1.01 18.44
CA ASP A 35 4.84 0.88 17.41
C ASP A 35 6.23 1.20 17.97
N LEU A 36 7.17 0.28 17.80
CA LEU A 36 8.56 0.43 18.19
C LEU A 36 9.51 0.55 16.99
N HIS A 37 8.98 0.46 15.76
CA HIS A 37 9.74 0.52 14.51
C HIS A 37 9.54 1.81 13.73
N GLY A 38 8.38 2.44 13.90
CA GLY A 38 7.98 3.65 13.19
C GLY A 38 7.32 3.41 11.83
N HIS A 39 7.32 2.16 11.31
CA HIS A 39 6.69 1.88 10.01
C HIS A 39 5.17 2.08 10.11
N GLY A 40 4.49 1.39 11.01
CA GLY A 40 3.05 1.51 11.17
C GLY A 40 2.60 2.93 11.53
N THR A 41 3.39 3.64 12.36
CA THR A 41 3.11 5.04 12.70
C THR A 41 3.21 5.95 11.48
N SER A 42 4.25 5.78 10.67
CA SER A 42 4.40 6.60 9.47
C SER A 42 3.33 6.29 8.41
N MET A 43 2.94 5.03 8.25
CA MET A 43 1.82 4.66 7.36
C MET A 43 0.48 5.21 7.88
N ALA A 44 0.27 5.23 9.20
CA ALA A 44 -0.93 5.81 9.82
C ALA A 44 -1.06 7.32 9.54
N GLY A 45 0.04 8.07 9.60
CA GLY A 45 0.06 9.48 9.22
C GLY A 45 -0.33 9.71 7.75
N ILE A 46 0.25 8.94 6.83
CA ILE A 46 -0.13 9.01 5.40
C ILE A 46 -1.59 8.62 5.21
N ALA A 47 -2.06 7.58 5.88
CA ALA A 47 -3.43 7.12 5.76
C ALA A 47 -4.48 8.12 6.29
N LEU A 48 -4.10 9.04 7.16
CA LEU A 48 -4.98 10.13 7.61
C LEU A 48 -4.87 11.36 6.72
N TYR A 49 -3.66 11.80 6.41
CA TYR A 49 -3.41 13.11 5.81
C TYR A 49 -3.05 13.05 4.31
N GLY A 50 -2.45 11.93 3.85
CA GLY A 50 -1.97 11.81 2.48
C GLY A 50 -0.96 12.91 2.14
N GLU A 51 -1.13 13.53 0.98
CA GLU A 51 -0.35 14.68 0.51
C GLU A 51 -0.65 16.00 1.23
N HIS A 52 -1.75 16.06 2.00
CA HIS A 52 -2.21 17.30 2.64
C HIS A 52 -1.51 17.59 3.98
N LEU A 53 -0.60 16.75 4.44
CA LEU A 53 0.10 17.01 5.71
C LEU A 53 0.92 18.30 5.66
N ASP A 54 1.58 18.57 4.54
CA ASP A 54 2.36 19.80 4.36
C ASP A 54 1.48 21.05 4.36
N ASP A 55 0.31 21.02 3.73
CA ASP A 55 -0.68 22.10 3.78
C ASP A 55 -1.11 22.41 5.22
N LEU A 56 -1.32 21.35 6.04
CA LEU A 56 -1.68 21.49 7.44
C LEU A 56 -0.54 22.12 8.26
N LEU A 57 0.68 21.62 8.10
CA LEU A 57 1.86 22.07 8.86
C LEU A 57 2.26 23.51 8.53
N LEU A 58 2.08 23.91 7.27
CA LEU A 58 2.31 25.28 6.81
C LEU A 58 1.14 26.24 7.12
N GLY A 59 0.03 25.72 7.64
CA GLY A 59 -1.17 26.52 7.92
C GLY A 59 -1.86 27.07 6.67
N THR A 60 -1.57 26.51 5.48
CA THR A 60 -2.15 26.97 4.20
C THR A 60 -3.57 26.45 4.00
N LYS A 61 -3.92 25.32 4.61
CA LYS A 61 -5.27 24.75 4.57
C LYS A 61 -5.67 24.16 5.91
N THR A 62 -6.96 24.26 6.23
CA THR A 62 -7.56 23.51 7.33
C THR A 62 -7.93 22.12 6.84
N ILE A 63 -7.36 21.08 7.46
CA ILE A 63 -7.66 19.70 7.13
C ILE A 63 -8.72 19.15 8.08
N ARG A 64 -9.85 18.72 7.53
CA ARG A 64 -10.91 18.02 8.27
C ARG A 64 -10.83 16.53 7.97
N LEU A 65 -10.42 15.75 8.95
CA LEU A 65 -10.41 14.28 8.82
C LEU A 65 -11.83 13.73 8.74
N LYS A 66 -12.09 12.87 7.75
CA LYS A 66 -13.41 12.29 7.47
C LYS A 66 -13.49 10.81 7.81
N HIS A 67 -12.41 10.24 8.35
CA HIS A 67 -12.36 8.87 8.86
C HIS A 67 -11.44 8.81 10.08
N ARG A 68 -11.53 7.70 10.80
CA ARG A 68 -10.71 7.41 11.98
C ARG A 68 -9.86 6.16 11.74
N LEU A 69 -8.85 5.99 12.58
CA LEU A 69 -8.00 4.82 12.61
C LEU A 69 -8.51 3.81 13.64
N GLU A 70 -8.41 2.56 13.30
CA GLU A 70 -8.19 1.41 14.17
C GLU A 70 -6.81 0.85 13.81
N SER A 71 -6.08 0.31 14.76
CA SER A 71 -4.74 -0.24 14.52
C SER A 71 -4.61 -1.62 15.14
N VAL A 72 -4.05 -2.55 14.39
CA VAL A 72 -3.69 -3.87 14.92
C VAL A 72 -2.20 -4.12 14.64
N LYS A 73 -1.45 -4.27 15.71
CA LYS A 73 -0.07 -4.74 15.62
C LYS A 73 -0.07 -6.24 15.35
N PHE A 74 0.38 -6.63 14.16
CA PHE A 74 0.44 -8.03 13.78
C PHE A 74 1.84 -8.49 13.32
N PHE A 75 2.79 -7.56 13.19
CA PHE A 75 4.20 -7.86 13.08
C PHE A 75 4.90 -7.85 14.43
N PRO A 76 5.77 -8.85 14.73
CA PRO A 76 6.54 -8.86 15.95
C PRO A 76 7.62 -7.77 15.94
N THR A 77 8.06 -7.43 17.14
CA THR A 77 9.25 -6.64 17.36
C THR A 77 10.28 -7.50 18.09
N PRO A 78 11.52 -7.63 17.63
CA PRO A 78 12.10 -7.10 16.39
C PRO A 78 11.62 -7.81 15.13
N VAL A 79 11.66 -7.11 14.00
CA VAL A 79 11.35 -7.68 12.67
C VAL A 79 12.35 -8.80 12.37
N GLY A 80 11.85 -10.00 12.03
CA GLY A 80 12.67 -11.17 11.69
C GLY A 80 12.68 -12.31 12.68
N ALA A 81 12.02 -12.20 13.83
CA ALA A 81 11.86 -13.31 14.75
C ALA A 81 10.79 -14.29 14.25
N GLN A 82 11.22 -15.45 13.80
CA GLN A 82 10.47 -16.64 13.36
C GLN A 82 9.58 -16.45 12.11
N GLN A 83 9.68 -17.42 11.22
CA GLN A 83 8.75 -17.62 10.11
C GLN A 83 7.35 -17.83 10.69
N ARG A 84 6.51 -16.79 10.61
CA ARG A 84 5.14 -16.83 11.13
C ARG A 84 4.19 -17.33 10.07
N ASP A 85 3.16 -17.99 10.53
CA ASP A 85 1.96 -18.19 9.74
C ASP A 85 1.23 -16.84 9.57
N TYR A 86 1.59 -16.12 8.49
CA TYR A 86 0.98 -14.83 8.15
C TYR A 86 -0.51 -14.96 7.84
N ALA A 87 -0.95 -16.13 7.40
CA ALA A 87 -2.36 -16.42 7.15
C ALA A 87 -3.16 -16.32 8.45
N SER A 88 -2.82 -17.15 9.45
CA SER A 88 -3.46 -17.11 10.77
C SER A 88 -3.32 -15.76 11.46
N ALA A 89 -2.15 -15.12 11.33
CA ALA A 89 -1.94 -13.77 11.87
C ALA A 89 -2.89 -12.74 11.25
N THR A 90 -3.16 -12.82 9.95
CA THR A 90 -4.08 -11.91 9.24
C THR A 90 -5.53 -12.16 9.64
N ILE A 91 -5.96 -13.42 9.75
CA ILE A 91 -7.29 -13.78 10.27
C ILE A 91 -7.50 -13.15 11.65
N HIS A 92 -6.54 -13.38 12.55
CA HIS A 92 -6.62 -12.86 13.92
C HIS A 92 -6.61 -11.32 13.94
N ALA A 93 -5.76 -10.68 13.13
CA ALA A 93 -5.68 -9.23 13.05
C ALA A 93 -6.96 -8.57 12.52
N ILE A 94 -7.71 -9.23 11.64
CA ILE A 94 -8.99 -8.74 11.12
C ILE A 94 -10.12 -9.00 12.12
N SER A 95 -10.17 -10.16 12.75
CA SER A 95 -11.24 -10.53 13.69
C SER A 95 -11.27 -9.68 14.97
N ILE A 96 -10.12 -9.22 15.47
CA ILE A 96 -10.07 -8.41 16.71
C ILE A 96 -10.92 -7.13 16.61
N PRO A 97 -10.72 -6.22 15.62
CA PRO A 97 -11.54 -5.02 15.53
C PRO A 97 -12.99 -5.33 15.15
N GLU A 98 -13.26 -6.44 14.44
CA GLU A 98 -14.62 -6.83 14.07
C GLU A 98 -15.43 -7.42 15.23
N ALA A 99 -14.77 -8.00 16.24
CA ALA A 99 -15.41 -8.39 17.48
C ALA A 99 -15.87 -7.20 18.35
N GLY A 100 -15.39 -6.00 18.03
CA GLY A 100 -15.77 -4.74 18.68
C GLY A 100 -17.02 -4.10 18.06
N PRO A 101 -17.17 -2.77 18.18
CA PRO A 101 -18.33 -2.07 17.65
C PRO A 101 -18.50 -2.27 16.13
N SER A 102 -19.74 -2.44 15.67
CA SER A 102 -20.06 -2.53 14.24
C SER A 102 -19.69 -1.23 13.56
N ARG A 103 -18.73 -1.29 12.63
CA ARG A 103 -18.23 -0.15 11.85
C ARG A 103 -17.96 -0.59 10.42
N ARG A 104 -18.14 0.32 9.49
CA ARG A 104 -17.64 0.10 8.12
C ARG A 104 -16.12 0.29 8.10
N ARG A 105 -15.41 -0.72 7.59
CA ARG A 105 -13.94 -0.76 7.59
C ARG A 105 -13.38 -0.95 6.19
N THR A 106 -12.26 -0.30 5.92
CA THR A 106 -11.26 -0.75 4.95
C THR A 106 -10.07 -1.24 5.73
N PHE A 107 -9.41 -2.29 5.26
CA PHE A 107 -8.20 -2.83 5.88
C PHE A 107 -6.99 -2.43 5.05
N CYS A 108 -6.06 -1.71 5.67
CA CYS A 108 -4.78 -1.31 5.09
C CYS A 108 -3.69 -2.21 5.62
N MET A 109 -3.08 -3.00 4.75
CA MET A 109 -1.99 -3.92 5.07
C MET A 109 -0.77 -3.61 4.19
N PRO A 110 0.01 -2.55 4.51
CA PRO A 110 1.09 -2.04 3.67
C PRO A 110 2.40 -2.82 3.88
N VAL A 111 2.30 -4.13 3.88
CA VAL A 111 3.35 -5.08 4.22
C VAL A 111 3.37 -6.25 3.25
N SER A 112 4.50 -6.92 3.15
CA SER A 112 4.73 -8.07 2.27
C SER A 112 5.80 -8.99 2.83
N THR A 113 5.93 -10.20 2.27
CA THR A 113 7.08 -11.07 2.53
C THR A 113 8.37 -10.49 1.94
N ASN A 114 9.51 -11.07 2.33
CA ASN A 114 10.81 -10.81 1.72
C ASN A 114 11.24 -11.93 0.74
N SER A 115 10.30 -12.77 0.30
CA SER A 115 10.57 -13.91 -0.58
C SER A 115 10.03 -13.66 -1.98
N ASP A 116 10.79 -14.04 -3.00
CA ASP A 116 10.42 -14.00 -4.42
C ASP A 116 10.07 -15.39 -4.97
N THR A 117 9.78 -16.38 -4.11
CA THR A 117 9.43 -17.73 -4.52
C THR A 117 8.07 -17.77 -5.21
N ASN A 118 7.99 -18.51 -6.32
CA ASN A 118 6.76 -18.79 -7.07
C ASN A 118 5.94 -17.52 -7.45
N PRO A 119 6.48 -16.62 -8.27
CA PRO A 119 5.78 -15.38 -8.65
C PRO A 119 4.37 -15.64 -9.20
N GLY A 120 3.37 -14.98 -8.63
CA GLY A 120 1.97 -15.07 -9.05
C GLY A 120 1.21 -16.32 -8.61
N TRP A 121 1.88 -17.34 -8.06
CA TRP A 121 1.19 -18.52 -7.57
C TRP A 121 0.44 -18.22 -6.27
N PRO A 122 -0.75 -18.82 -6.06
CA PRO A 122 -1.44 -18.72 -4.78
C PRO A 122 -0.60 -19.28 -3.65
N THR A 123 -0.57 -18.57 -2.54
CA THR A 123 0.02 -19.03 -1.28
C THR A 123 -1.07 -19.17 -0.24
N LEU A 124 -0.78 -19.77 0.91
CA LEU A 124 -1.72 -19.81 2.02
C LEU A 124 -2.12 -18.37 2.42
N TRP A 125 -1.18 -17.44 2.46
CA TRP A 125 -1.48 -16.05 2.85
C TRP A 125 -2.36 -15.34 1.81
N SER A 126 -2.03 -15.38 0.52
CA SER A 126 -2.85 -14.75 -0.50
C SER A 126 -4.25 -15.37 -0.61
N ALA A 127 -4.38 -16.70 -0.45
CA ALA A 127 -5.67 -17.38 -0.42
C ALA A 127 -6.50 -16.97 0.80
N THR A 128 -5.87 -16.83 1.97
CA THR A 128 -6.53 -16.29 3.18
C THR A 128 -7.04 -14.87 2.95
N VAL A 129 -6.22 -13.99 2.37
CA VAL A 129 -6.66 -12.63 2.03
C VAL A 129 -7.85 -12.67 1.07
N ASP A 130 -7.86 -13.57 0.09
CA ASP A 130 -8.96 -13.74 -0.86
C ASP A 130 -10.24 -14.20 -0.19
N THR A 131 -10.17 -15.15 0.74
CA THR A 131 -11.35 -15.67 1.45
C THR A 131 -11.90 -14.63 2.44
N LEU A 132 -11.04 -13.93 3.16
CA LEU A 132 -11.44 -12.84 4.05
C LEU A 132 -12.11 -11.69 3.28
N ALA A 133 -11.64 -11.37 2.08
CA ALA A 133 -12.24 -10.33 1.25
C ALA A 133 -13.67 -10.68 0.80
N VAL A 134 -13.97 -11.95 0.56
CA VAL A 134 -15.33 -12.39 0.14
C VAL A 134 -16.25 -12.77 1.31
N GLY A 135 -15.82 -12.53 2.54
CA GLY A 135 -16.67 -12.74 3.72
C GLY A 135 -16.69 -14.18 4.24
N THR A 136 -15.59 -14.90 4.10
CA THR A 136 -15.40 -16.22 4.73
C THR A 136 -13.96 -16.33 5.24
N ASP A 137 -13.57 -17.53 5.63
CA ASP A 137 -12.24 -17.85 6.06
C ASP A 137 -11.82 -19.24 5.56
N ILE A 138 -10.56 -19.59 5.75
CA ILE A 138 -9.95 -20.81 5.30
C ILE A 138 -9.56 -21.67 6.51
N GLN A 139 -9.79 -22.98 6.41
CA GLN A 139 -9.22 -23.93 7.36
C GLN A 139 -8.27 -24.89 6.65
N VAL A 140 -7.21 -25.27 7.35
CA VAL A 140 -6.24 -26.25 6.90
C VAL A 140 -6.69 -27.62 7.38
N ASN A 141 -6.81 -28.60 6.46
CA ASN A 141 -7.18 -29.98 6.73
C ASN A 141 -6.05 -30.91 6.28
N SER A 142 -6.14 -32.20 6.65
CA SER A 142 -5.21 -33.23 6.16
C SER A 142 -5.10 -33.29 4.62
N ASP A 143 -6.17 -32.97 3.93
CA ASP A 143 -6.30 -33.09 2.46
C ASP A 143 -6.08 -31.74 1.74
N GLY A 144 -5.67 -30.69 2.46
CA GLY A 144 -5.41 -29.35 1.92
C GLY A 144 -6.23 -28.25 2.59
N PHE A 145 -6.75 -27.32 1.80
CA PHE A 145 -7.51 -26.16 2.29
C PHE A 145 -8.99 -26.28 1.93
N SER A 146 -9.85 -25.86 2.84
CA SER A 146 -11.30 -25.69 2.57
C SER A 146 -11.81 -24.40 3.15
N LEU A 147 -12.93 -23.90 2.63
CA LEU A 147 -13.63 -22.75 3.23
C LEU A 147 -14.32 -23.21 4.51
N ILE A 148 -14.24 -22.39 5.56
CA ILE A 148 -14.96 -22.63 6.83
C ILE A 148 -16.48 -22.59 6.60
N SER A 149 -16.91 -21.65 5.76
CA SER A 149 -18.34 -21.43 5.42
C SER A 149 -18.48 -20.97 3.99
N LYS A 150 -19.71 -20.92 3.48
CA LYS A 150 -20.00 -20.17 2.25
C LYS A 150 -19.73 -18.69 2.49
N PRO A 151 -19.24 -17.96 1.44
CA PRO A 151 -19.03 -16.52 1.54
C PRO A 151 -20.29 -15.79 2.02
N ASP A 152 -20.13 -14.93 3.01
CA ASP A 152 -21.18 -14.08 3.56
C ASP A 152 -21.15 -12.71 2.89
N PRO A 153 -22.18 -12.29 2.15
CA PRO A 153 -22.24 -10.99 1.50
C PRO A 153 -22.10 -9.81 2.47
N ASP A 154 -22.58 -9.96 3.70
CA ASP A 154 -22.58 -8.90 4.70
C ASP A 154 -21.23 -8.79 5.43
N ALA A 155 -20.38 -9.84 5.34
CA ALA A 155 -19.04 -9.88 5.92
C ALA A 155 -17.92 -9.59 4.90
N LYS A 156 -18.23 -9.06 3.74
CA LYS A 156 -17.23 -8.70 2.71
C LYS A 156 -16.35 -7.55 3.17
N ARG A 157 -15.07 -7.60 2.76
CA ARG A 157 -14.05 -6.63 3.19
C ARG A 157 -13.26 -6.09 2.01
N LEU A 158 -12.95 -4.80 2.05
CA LEU A 158 -11.92 -4.21 1.19
C LEU A 158 -10.58 -4.29 1.90
N ILE A 159 -9.72 -5.17 1.42
CA ILE A 159 -8.35 -5.36 1.90
C ILE A 159 -7.40 -4.76 0.86
N ILE A 160 -6.53 -3.86 1.30
CA ILE A 160 -5.61 -3.11 0.45
C ILE A 160 -4.19 -3.50 0.85
N VAL A 161 -3.41 -4.00 -0.11
CA VAL A 161 -2.10 -4.60 0.12
C VAL A 161 -1.03 -3.95 -0.75
N SER A 162 0.21 -4.05 -0.29
CA SER A 162 1.40 -3.54 -0.98
C SER A 162 1.86 -4.50 -2.09
N ALA A 163 2.35 -3.96 -3.21
CA ALA A 163 3.02 -4.74 -4.26
C ALA A 163 4.42 -5.22 -3.84
N ALA A 164 4.91 -4.80 -2.72
CA ALA A 164 6.29 -4.94 -2.23
C ALA A 164 7.31 -4.06 -2.96
N ASN A 165 8.53 -4.02 -2.40
CA ASN A 165 9.56 -3.10 -2.84
C ASN A 165 10.71 -3.81 -3.55
N VAL A 166 11.26 -3.13 -4.56
CA VAL A 166 12.52 -3.51 -5.20
C VAL A 166 13.66 -3.38 -4.18
N ASP A 167 14.60 -4.32 -4.23
CA ASP A 167 15.72 -4.33 -3.30
C ASP A 167 16.69 -3.16 -3.57
N ALA A 168 17.12 -2.47 -2.52
CA ALA A 168 17.89 -1.22 -2.61
C ALA A 168 19.22 -1.33 -3.39
N ASN A 169 19.81 -2.52 -3.47
CA ASN A 169 21.06 -2.76 -4.19
C ASN A 169 20.89 -2.83 -5.72
N SER A 170 19.65 -2.80 -6.22
CA SER A 170 19.31 -3.05 -7.62
C SER A 170 19.17 -1.78 -8.47
N TYR A 171 19.30 -0.58 -7.88
CA TYR A 171 19.06 0.69 -8.60
C TYR A 171 20.11 1.06 -9.66
N LYS A 172 21.17 0.27 -9.83
CA LYS A 172 22.21 0.48 -10.85
C LYS A 172 21.79 0.16 -12.27
N ILE A 173 20.69 -0.57 -12.42
CA ILE A 173 20.10 -0.98 -13.72
C ILE A 173 18.98 0.02 -14.05
N ASN A 174 18.58 0.08 -15.33
CA ASN A 174 17.37 0.81 -15.69
C ASN A 174 16.22 0.42 -14.74
N HIS A 175 15.63 1.39 -14.04
CA HIS A 175 14.70 1.12 -12.97
C HIS A 175 13.44 0.36 -13.44
N LEU A 176 12.99 0.59 -14.68
CA LEU A 176 11.84 -0.13 -15.23
C LEU A 176 12.16 -1.61 -15.48
N ASP A 177 13.34 -1.89 -16.05
CA ASP A 177 13.79 -3.26 -16.26
C ASP A 177 13.96 -3.98 -14.91
N ASN A 178 14.50 -3.26 -13.93
CA ASN A 178 14.65 -3.78 -12.58
C ASN A 178 13.29 -4.06 -11.90
N SER A 179 12.33 -3.16 -12.03
CA SER A 179 10.96 -3.36 -11.56
C SER A 179 10.28 -4.54 -12.25
N ASP A 180 10.47 -4.68 -13.57
CA ASP A 180 9.92 -5.79 -14.37
C ASP A 180 10.50 -7.16 -13.95
N MET A 181 11.77 -7.19 -13.56
CA MET A 181 12.45 -8.39 -13.05
C MET A 181 12.19 -8.65 -11.56
N SER A 182 11.45 -7.78 -10.90
CA SER A 182 11.09 -7.87 -9.48
C SER A 182 9.61 -8.20 -9.35
N PRO A 183 9.22 -9.47 -9.16
CA PRO A 183 7.82 -9.87 -9.08
C PRO A 183 7.18 -9.36 -7.80
N ILE A 184 5.88 -9.05 -7.87
CA ILE A 184 5.06 -8.74 -6.70
C ILE A 184 5.18 -9.87 -5.68
N ARG A 185 5.35 -9.51 -4.42
CA ARG A 185 5.50 -10.45 -3.29
C ARG A 185 4.17 -10.69 -2.58
N ASP A 186 4.13 -11.82 -1.88
CA ASP A 186 3.00 -12.23 -1.06
C ASP A 186 2.68 -11.19 0.03
N PRO A 187 1.38 -10.84 0.22
CA PRO A 187 0.17 -11.39 -0.38
C PRO A 187 -0.33 -10.59 -1.61
N GLY A 188 0.52 -9.76 -2.23
CA GLY A 188 0.12 -8.85 -3.31
C GLY A 188 -0.43 -9.54 -4.57
N GLN A 189 -0.23 -10.86 -4.76
CA GLN A 189 -0.83 -11.65 -5.84
C GLN A 189 -2.28 -12.06 -5.57
N SER A 190 -2.83 -11.77 -4.39
CA SER A 190 -4.24 -12.02 -4.04
C SER A 190 -5.20 -11.42 -5.07
N TRP A 191 -6.22 -12.18 -5.47
CA TRP A 191 -7.18 -11.77 -6.51
C TRP A 191 -8.19 -10.73 -6.02
N ASN A 192 -8.63 -10.87 -4.78
CA ASN A 192 -9.72 -10.07 -4.21
C ASN A 192 -9.23 -8.85 -3.45
N ALA A 193 -7.96 -8.79 -3.04
CA ALA A 193 -7.37 -7.58 -2.49
C ALA A 193 -7.11 -6.53 -3.58
N LEU A 194 -7.08 -5.26 -3.20
CA LEU A 194 -6.56 -4.17 -4.01
C LEU A 194 -5.05 -4.07 -3.78
N THR A 195 -4.25 -4.46 -4.77
CA THR A 195 -2.78 -4.39 -4.70
C THR A 195 -2.29 -3.07 -5.27
N VAL A 196 -1.48 -2.37 -4.50
CA VAL A 196 -1.03 -1.01 -4.80
C VAL A 196 0.46 -1.00 -5.12
N GLY A 197 0.80 -0.56 -6.33
CA GLY A 197 2.14 -0.21 -6.76
C GLY A 197 2.47 1.24 -6.46
N ALA A 198 3.66 1.66 -6.85
CA ALA A 198 4.12 3.02 -6.64
C ALA A 198 4.52 3.69 -7.96
N PHE A 199 4.10 4.94 -8.14
CA PHE A 199 4.63 5.88 -9.11
C PHE A 199 5.26 7.06 -8.37
N THR A 200 5.89 8.01 -9.07
CA THR A 200 6.41 9.23 -8.43
C THR A 200 6.21 10.47 -9.26
N GLN A 201 5.81 11.56 -8.60
CA GLN A 201 5.86 12.94 -9.13
C GLN A 201 7.04 13.72 -8.54
N LEU A 202 7.76 13.12 -7.57
CA LEU A 202 8.83 13.79 -6.84
C LEU A 202 10.12 13.74 -7.67
N ASP A 203 10.48 14.87 -8.28
CA ASP A 203 11.62 15.01 -9.18
C ASP A 203 12.59 16.15 -8.79
N GLN A 204 12.46 16.66 -7.57
CA GLN A 204 13.31 17.73 -7.10
C GLN A 204 14.66 17.20 -6.60
N VAL A 205 15.73 17.50 -7.33
CA VAL A 205 17.10 17.23 -6.85
C VAL A 205 17.45 18.20 -5.71
N PRO A 206 18.02 17.73 -4.58
CA PRO A 206 18.46 18.60 -3.52
C PRO A 206 19.50 19.62 -3.99
N SER A 207 19.37 20.87 -3.55
CA SER A 207 20.31 21.96 -3.89
C SER A 207 21.62 21.94 -3.09
N ASP A 208 21.70 21.11 -2.04
CA ASP A 208 22.91 20.96 -1.22
C ASP A 208 24.07 20.44 -2.08
N PRO A 209 25.30 21.04 -1.97
CA PRO A 209 26.47 20.64 -2.74
C PRO A 209 26.83 19.16 -2.63
N SER A 210 26.52 18.50 -1.52
CA SER A 210 26.74 17.05 -1.35
C SER A 210 25.96 16.18 -2.34
N PHE A 211 24.92 16.74 -3.01
CA PHE A 211 24.11 16.05 -3.99
C PHE A 211 24.44 16.43 -5.44
N HIS A 212 25.43 17.27 -5.73
CA HIS A 212 25.78 17.67 -7.10
C HIS A 212 26.16 16.52 -8.04
N SER A 213 26.60 15.38 -7.49
CA SER A 213 26.93 14.18 -8.27
C SER A 213 25.77 13.21 -8.44
N TYR A 214 24.62 13.50 -7.82
CA TYR A 214 23.45 12.65 -7.84
C TYR A 214 22.49 13.03 -8.97
N SER A 215 21.79 12.02 -9.49
CA SER A 215 20.69 12.16 -10.43
C SER A 215 19.46 11.40 -9.93
N LEU A 216 18.29 11.78 -10.43
CA LEU A 216 17.05 11.06 -10.17
C LEU A 216 17.02 9.76 -10.96
N VAL A 217 16.49 8.70 -10.33
CA VAL A 217 16.32 7.40 -10.97
C VAL A 217 15.09 7.38 -11.88
N ALA A 218 13.97 7.96 -11.45
CA ALA A 218 12.75 8.03 -12.23
C ALA A 218 12.40 9.49 -12.58
N PRO A 219 11.92 9.78 -13.81
CA PRO A 219 11.32 11.07 -14.11
C PRO A 219 9.94 11.20 -13.45
N ALA A 220 9.46 12.44 -13.28
CA ALA A 220 8.12 12.70 -12.75
C ALA A 220 7.04 12.02 -13.61
N GLY A 221 6.08 11.40 -12.94
CA GLY A 221 4.97 10.67 -13.54
C GLY A 221 5.29 9.23 -13.94
N GLU A 222 6.52 8.74 -13.78
CA GLU A 222 6.91 7.38 -14.11
C GLU A 222 6.74 6.44 -12.90
N LEU A 223 6.83 5.13 -13.13
CA LEU A 223 6.89 4.13 -12.06
C LEU A 223 7.99 4.48 -11.07
N SER A 224 7.66 4.47 -9.79
CA SER A 224 8.67 4.66 -8.75
C SER A 224 9.71 3.54 -8.79
N PRO A 225 11.00 3.83 -8.58
CA PRO A 225 12.04 2.80 -8.49
C PRO A 225 11.80 1.75 -7.40
N HIS A 226 10.91 2.05 -6.47
CA HIS A 226 10.54 1.12 -5.41
C HIS A 226 9.51 0.08 -5.83
N SER A 227 8.75 0.29 -6.93
CA SER A 227 7.60 -0.55 -7.27
C SER A 227 8.00 -1.87 -7.91
N ARG A 228 7.39 -2.95 -7.47
CA ARG A 228 7.42 -4.26 -8.12
C ARG A 228 6.26 -4.40 -9.11
N THR A 229 6.34 -5.39 -10.01
CA THR A 229 5.37 -5.61 -11.09
C THR A 229 4.93 -7.06 -11.18
N SER A 230 3.88 -7.35 -11.96
CA SER A 230 3.44 -8.73 -12.21
C SER A 230 3.91 -9.32 -13.55
N LEU A 231 4.96 -8.76 -14.15
CA LEU A 231 5.45 -9.25 -15.44
C LEU A 231 5.95 -10.69 -15.38
N LEU A 232 6.52 -11.11 -14.25
CA LEU A 232 7.02 -12.46 -14.06
C LEU A 232 5.97 -13.47 -13.58
N PHE A 233 4.68 -13.11 -13.57
CA PHE A 233 3.61 -14.07 -13.25
C PHE A 233 3.38 -15.13 -14.35
N GLY A 234 4.11 -15.05 -15.47
CA GLY A 234 4.03 -15.99 -16.58
C GLY A 234 2.80 -15.77 -17.48
N ASP A 235 2.61 -16.70 -18.42
CA ASP A 235 1.57 -16.62 -19.47
C ASP A 235 0.19 -17.10 -19.03
N LYS A 236 0.03 -17.53 -17.79
CA LYS A 236 -1.27 -17.95 -17.26
C LYS A 236 -2.19 -16.74 -17.08
N PRO A 237 -3.53 -16.94 -17.07
CA PRO A 237 -4.49 -15.85 -16.91
C PRO A 237 -4.55 -15.37 -15.44
N TRP A 238 -3.39 -14.99 -14.91
CA TRP A 238 -3.29 -14.39 -13.58
C TRP A 238 -3.86 -12.98 -13.57
N SER A 239 -4.32 -12.55 -12.39
CA SER A 239 -4.76 -11.17 -12.17
C SER A 239 -3.69 -10.16 -12.57
N ILE A 240 -4.13 -9.02 -13.11
CA ILE A 240 -3.24 -7.88 -13.35
C ILE A 240 -2.92 -7.24 -12.01
N LYS A 241 -1.64 -7.18 -11.67
CA LYS A 241 -1.12 -6.56 -10.45
C LYS A 241 0.11 -5.70 -10.77
N PRO A 242 0.27 -4.55 -10.07
CA PRO A 242 -0.71 -3.93 -9.18
C PRO A 242 -1.97 -3.51 -9.95
N GLU A 243 -3.10 -3.26 -9.26
CA GLU A 243 -4.26 -2.69 -9.93
C GLU A 243 -4.12 -1.18 -10.13
N ILE A 244 -3.56 -0.47 -9.15
CA ILE A 244 -3.36 0.99 -9.18
C ILE A 244 -1.99 1.35 -8.64
N CYS A 245 -1.51 2.56 -8.96
CA CYS A 245 -0.31 3.14 -8.37
C CYS A 245 -0.66 4.45 -7.65
N LEU A 246 0.06 4.74 -6.56
CA LEU A 246 0.04 6.02 -5.87
C LEU A 246 1.47 6.47 -5.55
N GLU A 247 1.64 7.70 -5.04
CA GLU A 247 2.98 8.26 -4.79
C GLU A 247 3.79 7.37 -3.84
N GLY A 248 4.95 6.92 -4.28
CA GLY A 248 5.85 6.08 -3.48
C GLY A 248 7.26 6.64 -3.37
N GLY A 249 7.48 7.86 -3.82
CA GLY A 249 8.79 8.49 -3.76
C GLY A 249 9.74 8.08 -4.87
N ASN A 250 10.90 8.72 -4.86
CA ASN A 250 11.96 8.55 -5.83
C ASN A 250 13.29 8.22 -5.15
N VAL A 251 14.31 7.92 -5.95
CA VAL A 251 15.65 7.54 -5.50
C VAL A 251 16.68 8.47 -6.15
N LEU A 252 17.69 8.86 -5.36
CA LEU A 252 18.88 9.50 -5.87
C LEU A 252 19.97 8.45 -6.09
N LEU A 253 20.67 8.54 -7.20
CA LEU A 253 21.78 7.67 -7.56
C LEU A 253 23.00 8.52 -7.91
N ASP A 254 24.16 8.26 -7.28
CA ASP A 254 25.39 8.91 -7.64
C ASP A 254 26.08 8.24 -8.85
N ARG A 255 27.18 8.85 -9.33
CA ARG A 255 27.95 8.34 -10.48
C ARG A 255 28.61 6.99 -10.22
N GLN A 256 28.85 6.63 -8.98
CA GLN A 256 29.42 5.34 -8.56
C GLN A 256 28.33 4.27 -8.40
N GLY A 257 27.06 4.65 -8.48
CA GLY A 257 25.92 3.76 -8.32
C GLY A 257 25.50 3.54 -6.86
N PHE A 258 25.89 4.46 -5.95
CA PHE A 258 25.34 4.45 -4.59
C PHE A 258 23.99 5.14 -4.57
N ALA A 259 22.99 4.39 -4.13
CA ALA A 259 21.62 4.88 -4.04
C ALA A 259 21.34 5.52 -2.69
N LYS A 260 20.59 6.63 -2.70
CA LYS A 260 19.88 7.16 -1.53
C LYS A 260 18.37 6.95 -1.76
N PRO A 261 17.82 5.85 -1.25
CA PRO A 261 16.43 5.48 -1.50
C PRO A 261 15.42 6.26 -0.66
N LYS A 262 15.90 7.11 0.25
CA LYS A 262 15.04 7.91 1.14
C LYS A 262 15.66 9.30 1.35
N HIS A 263 15.02 10.28 0.76
CA HIS A 263 15.35 11.69 0.95
C HIS A 263 14.07 12.50 1.19
N PRO A 264 14.05 13.50 2.09
CA PRO A 264 12.83 14.26 2.39
C PRO A 264 12.12 14.88 1.18
N LEU A 265 12.87 15.41 0.21
CA LEU A 265 12.30 15.99 -1.03
C LEU A 265 11.76 14.93 -2.01
N LEU A 266 12.11 13.67 -1.82
CA LEU A 266 11.74 12.53 -2.68
C LEU A 266 10.92 11.48 -1.94
N SER A 267 10.31 11.87 -0.84
CA SER A 267 9.48 11.01 0.01
C SER A 267 8.30 11.82 0.56
N LEU A 268 7.24 11.16 0.96
CA LEU A 268 6.14 11.80 1.64
C LEU A 268 6.52 12.10 3.10
N ARG A 269 6.09 13.25 3.58
CA ARG A 269 6.19 13.57 5.01
C ARG A 269 5.13 12.83 5.80
N SER A 270 5.50 12.33 6.97
CA SER A 270 4.58 11.61 7.84
C SER A 270 4.98 11.68 9.32
N THR A 271 4.19 11.06 10.17
CA THR A 271 4.39 10.96 11.61
C THR A 271 5.50 9.96 11.95
N GLY A 272 6.34 10.33 12.91
CA GLY A 272 7.42 9.47 13.45
C GLY A 272 7.14 8.99 14.87
N ILE A 273 8.14 8.37 15.51
CA ILE A 273 8.02 7.76 16.85
C ILE A 273 9.00 8.27 17.89
N ARG A 274 9.89 9.22 17.56
CA ARG A 274 10.91 9.70 18.51
C ARG A 274 10.30 10.52 19.64
N ASN A 275 9.21 11.23 19.35
CA ASN A 275 8.40 11.98 20.31
C ASN A 275 7.01 12.24 19.71
N ASP A 276 6.15 12.89 20.47
CA ASP A 276 4.75 13.18 20.14
C ASP A 276 4.52 14.18 18.99
N VAL A 277 5.57 14.84 18.51
CA VAL A 277 5.55 15.78 17.37
C VAL A 277 6.52 15.38 16.26
N ASP A 278 7.13 14.20 16.34
CA ASP A 278 8.15 13.74 15.40
C ASP A 278 7.61 13.59 13.99
N LEU A 279 8.32 14.13 13.02
CA LEU A 279 8.03 13.97 11.59
C LEU A 279 9.13 13.14 10.93
N THR A 280 8.72 12.27 10.03
CA THR A 280 9.62 11.41 9.27
C THR A 280 9.28 11.43 7.79
N SER A 281 10.18 10.90 6.98
CA SER A 281 9.94 10.63 5.56
C SER A 281 9.48 9.19 5.37
N ALA A 282 8.48 8.98 4.54
CA ALA A 282 7.96 7.67 4.17
C ALA A 282 7.84 7.56 2.64
N ASN A 283 8.14 6.40 2.10
CA ASN A 283 8.12 6.14 0.66
C ASN A 283 7.78 4.68 0.35
N ALA A 284 8.04 4.28 -0.86
CA ALA A 284 7.84 2.95 -1.39
C ALA A 284 6.37 2.53 -1.51
N THR A 285 6.10 1.27 -1.83
CA THR A 285 4.74 0.78 -2.04
C THR A 285 3.90 0.77 -0.77
N SER A 286 4.52 0.76 0.41
CA SER A 286 3.79 0.91 1.68
C SER A 286 3.13 2.29 1.79
N ALA A 287 3.86 3.37 1.43
CA ALA A 287 3.30 4.72 1.42
C ALA A 287 2.18 4.88 0.38
N ALA A 288 2.34 4.29 -0.80
CA ALA A 288 1.30 4.22 -1.83
C ALA A 288 0.05 3.47 -1.32
N THR A 289 0.22 2.34 -0.62
CA THR A 289 -0.86 1.54 -0.03
C THR A 289 -1.64 2.33 1.03
N ALA A 290 -0.95 3.07 1.89
CA ALA A 290 -1.57 3.91 2.90
C ALA A 290 -2.43 5.04 2.29
N GLN A 291 -1.97 5.64 1.19
CA GLN A 291 -2.76 6.62 0.42
C GLN A 291 -3.99 5.99 -0.23
N ALA A 292 -3.85 4.78 -0.81
CA ALA A 292 -4.98 4.04 -1.37
C ALA A 292 -6.05 3.73 -0.30
N ALA A 293 -5.61 3.36 0.90
CA ALA A 293 -6.51 3.11 2.02
C ALA A 293 -7.22 4.38 2.50
N ARG A 294 -6.52 5.53 2.50
CA ARG A 294 -7.14 6.84 2.74
C ARG A 294 -8.22 7.11 1.70
N LEU A 295 -7.91 6.96 0.43
CA LEU A 295 -8.83 7.21 -0.67
C LEU A 295 -10.06 6.29 -0.60
N ALA A 296 -9.88 5.01 -0.26
CA ALA A 296 -10.96 4.06 -0.03
C ALA A 296 -11.85 4.48 1.16
N ALA A 297 -11.26 4.91 2.28
CA ALA A 297 -11.99 5.37 3.45
C ALA A 297 -12.81 6.65 3.15
N LEU A 298 -12.25 7.60 2.40
CA LEU A 298 -12.97 8.78 1.92
C LEU A 298 -14.13 8.41 1.00
N THR A 299 -13.93 7.45 0.10
CA THR A 299 -14.96 6.94 -0.81
C THR A 299 -16.10 6.28 -0.03
N MET A 300 -15.78 5.43 0.95
CA MET A 300 -16.80 4.82 1.82
C MET A 300 -17.58 5.86 2.65
N ASN A 301 -16.93 6.94 3.07
CA ASN A 301 -17.60 8.03 3.76
C ASN A 301 -18.51 8.82 2.82
N ARG A 302 -18.10 9.03 1.57
CA ARG A 302 -18.86 9.77 0.55
C ARG A 302 -20.06 8.96 0.06
N TYR A 303 -19.89 7.63 -0.10
CA TYR A 303 -20.87 6.69 -0.63
C TYR A 303 -21.15 5.56 0.37
N PRO A 304 -21.89 5.82 1.45
CA PRO A 304 -22.02 4.87 2.56
C PRO A 304 -22.82 3.60 2.21
N SER A 305 -23.55 3.59 1.10
CA SER A 305 -24.29 2.42 0.62
C SER A 305 -23.47 1.49 -0.31
N TYR A 306 -22.26 1.91 -0.71
CA TYR A 306 -21.48 1.11 -1.63
C TYR A 306 -20.82 -0.08 -0.92
N TRP A 307 -20.80 -1.21 -1.60
CA TRP A 307 -20.11 -2.41 -1.15
C TRP A 307 -18.59 -2.24 -1.24
N PRO A 308 -17.82 -3.04 -0.50
CA PRO A 308 -16.35 -3.01 -0.57
C PRO A 308 -15.83 -3.18 -2.00
N GLU A 309 -16.42 -4.09 -2.79
CA GLU A 309 -16.04 -4.32 -4.19
C GLU A 309 -16.38 -3.12 -5.09
N THR A 310 -17.49 -2.42 -4.82
CA THR A 310 -17.85 -1.21 -5.56
C THR A 310 -16.84 -0.09 -5.30
N VAL A 311 -16.40 0.06 -4.05
CA VAL A 311 -15.33 1.02 -3.69
C VAL A 311 -14.04 0.66 -4.42
N ARG A 312 -13.64 -0.62 -4.41
CA ARG A 312 -12.46 -1.09 -5.17
C ARG A 312 -12.60 -0.80 -6.66
N ALA A 313 -13.73 -1.15 -7.23
CA ALA A 313 -14.01 -0.92 -8.65
C ALA A 313 -13.91 0.56 -9.01
N LEU A 314 -14.39 1.44 -8.15
CA LEU A 314 -14.35 2.88 -8.35
C LEU A 314 -12.92 3.43 -8.36
N LEU A 315 -12.08 2.99 -7.41
CA LEU A 315 -10.67 3.38 -7.39
C LEU A 315 -9.94 2.95 -8.67
N VAL A 316 -10.22 1.75 -9.14
CA VAL A 316 -9.63 1.21 -10.38
C VAL A 316 -10.17 1.92 -11.61
N HIS A 317 -11.48 2.19 -11.66
CA HIS A 317 -12.13 2.84 -12.80
C HIS A 317 -11.67 4.30 -13.00
N GLU A 318 -11.48 5.03 -11.91
CA GLU A 318 -11.03 6.44 -11.96
C GLU A 318 -9.50 6.58 -12.06
N ALA A 319 -8.75 5.49 -12.03
CA ALA A 319 -7.32 5.54 -12.26
C ALA A 319 -7.00 5.95 -13.71
N ARG A 320 -5.99 6.76 -13.89
CA ARG A 320 -5.53 7.26 -15.20
C ARG A 320 -4.02 7.10 -15.31
N TRP A 321 -3.58 6.75 -16.49
CA TRP A 321 -2.17 6.72 -16.79
C TRP A 321 -1.63 8.16 -16.83
N THR A 322 -0.47 8.36 -16.22
CA THR A 322 0.27 9.62 -16.28
C THR A 322 0.80 9.84 -17.71
N ARG A 323 1.28 11.04 -17.98
CA ARG A 323 1.82 11.35 -19.30
C ARG A 323 2.95 10.40 -19.74
N PRO A 324 4.00 10.11 -18.95
CA PRO A 324 5.03 9.14 -19.34
C PRO A 324 4.48 7.72 -19.60
N MET A 325 3.54 7.26 -18.79
CA MET A 325 2.89 5.96 -18.98
C MET A 325 2.09 5.92 -20.29
N GLN A 326 1.36 7.00 -20.62
CA GLN A 326 0.58 7.12 -21.84
C GLN A 326 1.48 7.18 -23.08
N GLU A 327 2.58 7.93 -23.06
CA GLU A 327 3.57 8.00 -24.13
C GLU A 327 4.14 6.60 -24.45
N ARG A 328 4.38 5.77 -23.44
CA ARG A 328 4.78 4.36 -23.63
C ARG A 328 3.68 3.52 -24.28
N LEU A 329 2.42 3.72 -23.87
CA LEU A 329 1.28 3.03 -24.47
C LEU A 329 1.14 3.38 -25.96
N ASP A 330 1.29 4.65 -26.30
CA ASP A 330 1.19 5.14 -27.66
C ASP A 330 2.33 4.57 -28.52
N ALA A 331 3.54 4.46 -27.96
CA ALA A 331 4.69 3.85 -28.63
C ALA A 331 4.49 2.35 -28.91
N CYS A 332 3.68 1.63 -28.12
CA CYS A 332 3.34 0.22 -28.38
C CYS A 332 2.42 0.05 -29.61
N GLY A 333 1.72 1.10 -30.04
CA GLY A 333 0.75 1.04 -31.11
C GLY A 333 -0.33 -0.05 -30.88
N LYS A 334 -0.49 -0.97 -31.86
CA LYS A 334 -1.49 -2.06 -31.78
C LYS A 334 -0.95 -3.38 -31.20
N LYS A 335 0.26 -3.41 -30.70
CA LYS A 335 0.91 -4.63 -30.19
C LYS A 335 0.32 -5.07 -28.86
N LYS A 336 -0.63 -6.00 -28.89
CA LYS A 336 -1.38 -6.48 -27.70
C LYS A 336 -0.48 -6.98 -26.57
N GLY A 337 0.59 -7.71 -26.87
CA GLY A 337 1.53 -8.25 -25.85
C GLY A 337 2.27 -7.13 -25.11
N GLU A 338 2.75 -6.10 -25.81
CA GLU A 338 3.43 -4.96 -25.18
C GLU A 338 2.46 -4.14 -24.30
N ARG A 339 1.23 -3.91 -24.79
CA ARG A 339 0.18 -3.25 -23.99
C ARG A 339 -0.18 -4.03 -22.73
N ALA A 340 -0.25 -5.35 -22.82
CA ALA A 340 -0.49 -6.21 -21.66
C ALA A 340 0.68 -6.15 -20.65
N ARG A 341 1.93 -6.04 -21.13
CA ARG A 341 3.09 -5.81 -20.26
C ARG A 341 2.98 -4.49 -19.49
N LEU A 342 2.58 -3.39 -20.15
CA LEU A 342 2.39 -2.11 -19.49
C LEU A 342 1.30 -2.17 -18.41
N LEU A 343 0.20 -2.89 -18.65
CA LEU A 343 -0.83 -3.12 -17.64
C LEU A 343 -0.27 -3.88 -16.42
N ARG A 344 0.61 -4.86 -16.63
CA ARG A 344 1.27 -5.60 -15.54
C ARG A 344 2.32 -4.77 -14.80
N ARG A 345 2.77 -3.66 -15.37
CA ARG A 345 3.71 -2.71 -14.77
C ARG A 345 2.99 -1.61 -13.99
N TYR A 346 1.99 -0.98 -14.58
CA TYR A 346 1.33 0.23 -14.06
C TYR A 346 -0.08 -0.01 -13.51
N GLY A 347 -0.64 -1.21 -13.72
CA GLY A 347 -2.06 -1.42 -13.49
C GLY A 347 -2.91 -0.49 -14.35
N TRP A 348 -4.00 -0.02 -13.80
CA TRP A 348 -4.89 0.93 -14.45
C TRP A 348 -4.44 2.39 -14.31
N GLY A 349 -3.35 2.63 -13.58
CA GLY A 349 -2.75 3.95 -13.38
C GLY A 349 -2.99 4.53 -12.00
N VAL A 350 -3.15 5.85 -11.92
CA VAL A 350 -3.18 6.65 -10.70
C VAL A 350 -4.58 7.23 -10.50
N PRO A 351 -5.34 6.80 -9.46
CA PRO A 351 -6.59 7.45 -9.08
C PRO A 351 -6.30 8.76 -8.34
N THR A 352 -7.15 9.77 -8.52
CA THR A 352 -7.10 11.01 -7.76
C THR A 352 -8.29 11.12 -6.82
N GLU A 353 -8.13 11.84 -5.70
CA GLU A 353 -9.21 12.07 -4.74
C GLU A 353 -10.40 12.76 -5.43
N GLU A 354 -10.16 13.78 -6.23
CA GLU A 354 -11.20 14.50 -6.96
C GLU A 354 -12.00 13.57 -7.87
N ALA A 355 -11.35 12.78 -8.72
CA ALA A 355 -12.03 11.90 -9.67
C ALA A 355 -12.90 10.86 -8.95
N VAL A 356 -12.36 10.22 -7.91
CA VAL A 356 -13.08 9.16 -7.17
C VAL A 356 -14.27 9.74 -6.39
N LEU A 357 -14.14 10.91 -5.76
CA LEU A 357 -15.21 11.49 -4.94
C LEU A 357 -16.29 12.23 -5.76
N THR A 358 -16.06 12.49 -7.03
CA THR A 358 -17.05 13.12 -7.95
C THR A 358 -17.66 12.15 -8.96
N SER A 359 -17.28 10.90 -8.95
CA SER A 359 -17.68 9.89 -9.94
C SER A 359 -19.21 9.72 -10.08
N SER A 360 -19.98 9.91 -9.01
CA SER A 360 -21.47 9.80 -9.07
C SER A 360 -22.16 11.00 -9.77
N HIS A 361 -21.42 12.00 -10.19
CA HIS A 361 -21.94 13.18 -10.88
C HIS A 361 -21.61 13.20 -12.38
N ARG A 362 -21.03 12.12 -12.90
CA ARG A 362 -20.67 11.95 -14.32
C ARG A 362 -21.59 11.00 -15.06
#